data_5cfbb8dc3634430a479a545a4044c4b2
#
_entry.id   5cfbb8dc3634430a479a545a4044c4b2
#
_cell.length_a   1.000
_cell.length_b   1.000
_cell.length_c   1.000
_cell.angle_alpha   90.00
_cell.angle_beta   90.00
_cell.angle_gamma   90.00
#
_symmetry.space_group_name_H-M   'P 1'
#
loop_
_entity.id
_entity.type
_entity.pdbx_description
1 polymer ?
#
loop_
_entity_poly.entity_id
_entity_poly.type
_entity_poly.pdbx_seq_one_letter_code
_entity_poly.pdbx_strand_id
1 'polypeptide(L)'
;MKVLEIGPDAVPSTYQKTVSDSSILWHTLDLRVDPSLTYRALSEYEFPVESGSYDVVLSGQVIEHVRQIWVWIQELARVCKPGGLVVTINPVSWPYHEAPIDCWRAFPEGMRALYEHARLDVIFSHWESLEGSAHQRHIPGRSAEWQTPKMRFAYSVLGLFGFPIERAYDTITVGKKIYNL
;
A
#
# COMPACT_ATOMS: atom_id res chain seq x y z
N MET A 1 16.16 0.18 14.20
CA MET A 1 15.50 -0.35 12.98
C MET A 1 15.38 0.78 11.97
N LYS A 2 15.58 0.51 10.68
CA LYS A 2 15.53 1.47 9.58
C LYS A 2 14.36 1.15 8.64
N VAL A 3 13.42 2.07 8.50
CA VAL A 3 12.20 1.91 7.67
C VAL A 3 12.27 2.86 6.48
N LEU A 4 11.92 2.38 5.29
CA LEU A 4 11.67 3.18 4.10
C LEU A 4 10.17 3.08 3.75
N GLU A 5 9.48 4.19 3.79
CA GLU A 5 8.09 4.30 3.34
C GLU A 5 8.03 4.88 1.92
N ILE A 6 7.34 4.18 1.03
CA ILE A 6 7.13 4.54 -0.37
C ILE A 6 5.74 5.16 -0.50
N GLY A 7 5.66 6.37 -1.07
CA GLY A 7 4.41 7.10 -1.30
C GLY A 7 3.69 7.54 -0.02
N PRO A 8 4.34 8.22 0.93
CA PRO A 8 3.70 8.65 2.16
C PRO A 8 2.59 9.68 1.86
N ASP A 9 1.47 9.61 2.58
CA ASP A 9 0.38 10.59 2.50
C ASP A 9 0.81 12.00 2.97
N ALA A 10 1.65 12.04 3.98
CA ALA A 10 2.25 13.25 4.56
C ALA A 10 3.62 12.94 5.19
N VAL A 11 4.31 13.96 5.71
CA VAL A 11 5.52 13.77 6.53
C VAL A 11 5.36 14.56 7.83
N PRO A 12 5.29 13.88 9.00
CA PRO A 12 5.24 12.43 9.19
C PRO A 12 3.94 11.81 8.67
N SER A 13 4.04 10.60 8.13
CA SER A 13 2.91 9.88 7.55
C SER A 13 1.94 9.32 8.60
N THR A 14 0.78 8.87 8.12
CA THR A 14 -0.19 8.15 8.98
C THR A 14 0.44 6.89 9.57
N TYR A 15 1.21 6.11 8.79
CA TYR A 15 1.89 4.92 9.29
C TYR A 15 2.95 5.25 10.33
N GLN A 16 3.77 6.27 10.07
CA GLN A 16 4.80 6.71 11.01
C GLN A 16 4.19 7.17 12.34
N LYS A 17 3.09 7.92 12.31
CA LYS A 17 2.36 8.36 13.51
C LYS A 17 1.74 7.19 14.26
N THR A 18 1.23 6.18 13.56
CA THR A 18 0.60 5.00 14.15
C THR A 18 1.62 4.13 14.88
N VAL A 19 2.78 3.90 14.27
CA VAL A 19 3.87 3.12 14.90
C VAL A 19 4.48 3.85 16.09
N SER A 20 4.61 5.18 16.03
CA SER A 20 5.03 6.12 17.09
C SER A 20 6.22 5.68 17.96
N ASP A 21 7.19 4.91 17.39
CA ASP A 21 8.40 4.46 18.07
C ASP A 21 9.59 5.33 17.66
N SER A 22 10.08 6.15 18.57
CA SER A 22 11.20 7.08 18.33
C SER A 22 12.55 6.39 18.09
N SER A 23 12.69 5.10 18.37
CA SER A 23 13.90 4.33 18.07
C SER A 23 14.01 3.95 16.59
N ILE A 24 12.93 4.10 15.83
CA ILE A 24 12.88 3.79 14.41
C ILE A 24 13.38 4.99 13.59
N LEU A 25 14.41 4.76 12.78
CA LEU A 25 14.81 5.70 11.76
C LEU A 25 13.88 5.57 10.55
N TRP A 26 12.96 6.51 10.40
CA TRP A 26 11.93 6.52 9.36
C TRP A 26 12.34 7.45 8.21
N HIS A 27 12.49 6.89 7.03
CA HIS A 27 12.74 7.61 5.78
C HIS A 27 11.54 7.49 4.84
N THR A 28 11.35 8.49 4.01
CA THR A 28 10.24 8.58 3.06
C THR A 28 10.76 8.76 1.65
N LEU A 29 10.08 8.17 0.67
CA LEU A 29 10.42 8.27 -0.75
C LEU A 29 9.15 8.45 -1.58
N ASP A 30 9.16 9.39 -2.50
CA ASP A 30 8.07 9.66 -3.44
C ASP A 30 8.61 10.26 -4.75
N LEU A 31 7.79 10.27 -5.80
CA LEU A 31 8.05 10.97 -7.07
C LEU A 31 7.81 12.48 -6.97
N ARG A 32 6.91 12.89 -6.08
CA ARG A 32 6.54 14.31 -5.91
C ARG A 32 7.73 15.15 -5.45
N VAL A 33 7.70 16.43 -5.81
CA VAL A 33 8.67 17.41 -5.33
C VAL A 33 8.18 17.95 -3.98
N ASP A 34 8.79 17.48 -2.90
CA ASP A 34 8.45 17.88 -1.55
C ASP A 34 9.73 17.87 -0.69
N PRO A 35 10.15 19.03 -0.14
CA PRO A 35 11.37 19.13 0.65
C PRO A 35 11.34 18.40 1.99
N SER A 36 10.16 17.96 2.44
CA SER A 36 10.01 17.16 3.66
C SER A 36 10.34 15.68 3.46
N LEU A 37 10.39 15.21 2.21
CA LEU A 37 10.76 13.84 1.88
C LEU A 37 12.25 13.58 2.10
N THR A 38 12.60 12.38 2.54
CA THR A 38 13.99 11.95 2.64
C THR A 38 14.61 11.75 1.26
N TYR A 39 13.86 11.15 0.34
CA TYR A 39 14.29 10.90 -1.04
C TYR A 39 13.20 11.26 -2.04
N ARG A 40 13.63 11.78 -3.18
CA ARG A 40 12.81 11.89 -4.36
C ARG A 40 13.21 10.79 -5.34
N ALA A 41 12.30 9.91 -5.72
CA ALA A 41 12.54 8.89 -6.72
C ALA A 41 12.71 9.50 -8.12
N LEU A 42 13.54 8.88 -8.95
CA LEU A 42 13.76 9.29 -10.34
C LEU A 42 12.63 8.79 -11.24
N SER A 43 12.10 7.62 -10.92
CA SER A 43 10.93 7.01 -11.55
C SER A 43 10.25 6.05 -10.58
N GLU A 44 9.12 5.48 -10.99
CA GLU A 44 8.44 4.41 -10.24
C GLU A 44 9.34 3.17 -10.02
N TYR A 45 10.42 3.04 -10.81
CA TYR A 45 11.27 1.85 -10.88
C TYR A 45 12.73 2.09 -10.49
N GLU A 46 13.08 3.32 -10.10
CA GLU A 46 14.46 3.69 -9.79
C GLU A 46 14.52 4.59 -8.55
N PHE A 47 14.94 4.01 -7.44
CA PHE A 47 15.07 4.69 -6.17
C PHE A 47 16.54 5.08 -5.93
N PRO A 48 16.81 6.35 -5.54
CA PRO A 48 18.16 6.83 -5.22
C PRO A 48 18.63 6.29 -3.86
N VAL A 49 18.55 4.99 -3.69
CA VAL A 49 18.78 4.26 -2.44
C VAL A 49 19.66 3.05 -2.74
N GLU A 50 20.69 2.83 -1.93
CA GLU A 50 21.55 1.67 -2.05
C GLU A 50 20.81 0.36 -1.77
N SER A 51 21.21 -0.71 -2.45
CA SER A 51 20.67 -2.05 -2.24
C SER A 51 20.88 -2.52 -0.80
N GLY A 52 19.87 -3.16 -0.21
CA GLY A 52 20.00 -3.74 1.12
C GLY A 52 20.19 -2.73 2.25
N SER A 53 19.56 -1.55 2.14
CA SER A 53 19.74 -0.44 3.10
C SER A 53 18.73 -0.44 4.24
N TYR A 54 17.57 -1.08 4.08
CA TYR A 54 16.44 -0.97 5.00
C TYR A 54 16.03 -2.31 5.61
N ASP A 55 15.70 -2.27 6.90
CA ASP A 55 15.19 -3.42 7.64
C ASP A 55 13.72 -3.71 7.25
N VAL A 56 12.96 -2.64 6.97
CA VAL A 56 11.57 -2.71 6.51
C VAL A 56 11.38 -1.72 5.34
N VAL A 57 10.72 -2.18 4.28
CA VAL A 57 10.23 -1.35 3.18
C VAL A 57 8.71 -1.43 3.19
N LEU A 58 8.04 -0.29 3.40
CA LEU A 58 6.59 -0.19 3.54
C LEU A 58 6.02 0.62 2.38
N SER A 59 4.93 0.15 1.81
CA SER A 59 4.14 0.90 0.82
C SER A 59 2.65 0.68 1.04
N GLY A 60 1.91 1.76 1.18
CA GLY A 60 0.46 1.71 1.32
C GLY A 60 -0.24 2.56 0.28
N GLN A 61 -1.21 1.99 -0.43
CA GLN A 61 -2.03 2.67 -1.45
C GLN A 61 -1.15 3.31 -2.56
N VAL A 62 -0.21 2.55 -3.11
CA VAL A 62 0.72 2.98 -4.18
C VAL A 62 0.68 2.04 -5.38
N ILE A 63 0.62 0.73 -5.17
CA ILE A 63 0.74 -0.28 -6.24
C ILE A 63 -0.31 -0.09 -7.33
N GLU A 64 -1.51 0.39 -7.00
CA GLU A 64 -2.58 0.69 -7.93
C GLU A 64 -2.21 1.78 -8.94
N HIS A 65 -1.25 2.64 -8.58
CA HIS A 65 -0.76 3.75 -9.39
C HIS A 65 0.51 3.41 -10.18
N VAL A 66 1.00 2.18 -10.09
CA VAL A 66 2.24 1.73 -10.75
C VAL A 66 1.92 0.85 -11.95
N ARG A 67 2.37 1.22 -13.16
CA ARG A 67 2.05 0.43 -14.38
C ARG A 67 2.67 -0.96 -14.37
N GLN A 68 3.97 -1.07 -14.08
CA GLN A 68 4.74 -2.32 -14.13
C GLN A 68 5.06 -2.79 -12.71
N ILE A 69 4.04 -3.30 -12.02
CA ILE A 69 4.15 -3.71 -10.62
C ILE A 69 5.23 -4.78 -10.39
N TRP A 70 5.50 -5.63 -11.41
CA TRP A 70 6.55 -6.65 -11.38
C TRP A 70 7.97 -6.08 -11.41
N VAL A 71 8.18 -4.88 -12.00
CA VAL A 71 9.46 -4.16 -11.93
C VAL A 71 9.57 -3.43 -10.59
N TRP A 72 8.49 -2.78 -10.20
CA TRP A 72 8.43 -2.01 -8.95
C TRP A 72 8.69 -2.87 -7.71
N ILE A 73 8.08 -4.06 -7.61
CA ILE A 73 8.28 -4.94 -6.44
C ILE A 73 9.73 -5.43 -6.33
N GLN A 74 10.43 -5.60 -7.45
CA GLN A 74 11.85 -5.93 -7.48
C GLN A 74 12.71 -4.81 -6.90
N GLU A 75 12.32 -3.56 -7.15
CA GLU A 75 12.99 -2.38 -6.60
C GLU A 75 12.78 -2.27 -5.08
N LEU A 76 11.56 -2.55 -4.58
CA LEU A 76 11.32 -2.68 -3.14
C LEU A 76 12.21 -3.77 -2.52
N ALA A 77 12.25 -4.93 -3.17
CA ALA A 77 13.10 -6.03 -2.72
C ALA A 77 14.59 -5.67 -2.78
N ARG A 78 15.03 -4.89 -3.79
CA ARG A 78 16.43 -4.46 -3.92
C ARG A 78 16.87 -3.63 -2.73
N VAL A 79 16.08 -2.63 -2.34
CA VAL A 79 16.45 -1.71 -1.23
C VAL A 79 16.28 -2.33 0.15
N CYS A 80 15.49 -3.40 0.27
CA CYS A 80 15.33 -4.18 1.48
C CYS A 80 16.59 -5.03 1.75
N LYS A 81 17.01 -5.12 3.02
CA LYS A 81 18.11 -5.99 3.45
C LYS A 81 17.75 -7.47 3.29
N PRO A 82 18.72 -8.35 3.04
CA PRO A 82 18.52 -9.79 3.25
C PRO A 82 17.99 -10.05 4.67
N GLY A 83 16.92 -10.84 4.78
CA GLY A 83 16.21 -11.08 6.04
C GLY A 83 15.28 -9.95 6.50
N GLY A 84 15.28 -8.81 5.83
CA GLY A 84 14.35 -7.70 6.07
C GLY A 84 12.95 -7.98 5.50
N LEU A 85 12.01 -7.08 5.77
CA LEU A 85 10.61 -7.21 5.40
C LEU A 85 10.21 -6.18 4.33
N VAL A 86 9.43 -6.65 3.37
CA VAL A 86 8.66 -5.79 2.46
C VAL A 86 7.19 -5.92 2.85
N VAL A 87 6.52 -4.79 3.05
CA VAL A 87 5.11 -4.71 3.46
C VAL A 87 4.36 -3.86 2.46
N THR A 88 3.29 -4.40 1.89
CA THR A 88 2.38 -3.65 1.03
C THR A 88 0.95 -3.72 1.54
N ILE A 89 0.25 -2.59 1.44
CA ILE A 89 -1.18 -2.46 1.70
C ILE A 89 -1.78 -1.86 0.43
N ASN A 90 -2.69 -2.57 -0.21
CA ASN A 90 -3.23 -2.16 -1.51
C ASN A 90 -4.74 -2.42 -1.62
N PRO A 91 -5.48 -1.57 -2.35
CA PRO A 91 -6.92 -1.70 -2.45
C PRO A 91 -7.33 -2.93 -3.25
N VAL A 92 -8.37 -3.61 -2.76
CA VAL A 92 -9.06 -4.70 -3.47
C VAL A 92 -10.41 -4.20 -3.99
N SER A 93 -11.17 -3.52 -3.13
CA SER A 93 -12.45 -2.95 -3.50
C SER A 93 -12.46 -1.45 -3.18
N TRP A 94 -12.03 -0.66 -4.13
CA TRP A 94 -12.02 0.78 -4.07
C TRP A 94 -12.48 1.34 -5.40
N PRO A 95 -13.28 2.41 -5.43
CA PRO A 95 -13.70 3.05 -6.67
C PRO A 95 -12.51 3.46 -7.52
N TYR A 96 -12.69 3.42 -8.84
CA TYR A 96 -11.70 3.92 -9.79
C TYR A 96 -11.37 5.39 -9.48
N HIS A 97 -10.07 5.70 -9.37
CA HIS A 97 -9.57 7.03 -9.09
C HIS A 97 -8.20 7.23 -9.75
N GLU A 98 -8.04 8.30 -10.50
CA GLU A 98 -6.79 8.65 -11.14
C GLU A 98 -5.96 9.58 -10.25
N ALA A 99 -4.76 9.09 -9.84
CA ALA A 99 -3.82 9.88 -9.07
C ALA A 99 -2.34 9.49 -9.36
N PRO A 100 -1.78 9.67 -10.53
CA PRO A 100 -2.35 10.12 -11.81
C PRO A 100 -2.99 9.01 -12.66
N ILE A 101 -2.85 7.73 -12.28
CA ILE A 101 -3.39 6.54 -12.96
C ILE A 101 -3.97 5.60 -11.92
N ASP A 102 -4.83 4.70 -12.32
CA ASP A 102 -5.39 3.63 -11.47
C ASP A 102 -5.43 2.32 -12.27
N CYS A 103 -4.54 1.39 -11.97
CA CYS A 103 -4.26 0.22 -12.79
C CYS A 103 -4.70 -1.09 -12.14
N TRP A 104 -4.57 -1.23 -10.82
CA TRP A 104 -4.58 -2.54 -10.19
C TRP A 104 -5.51 -2.63 -8.98
N ARG A 105 -6.14 -3.81 -8.85
CA ARG A 105 -6.81 -4.29 -7.65
C ARG A 105 -6.31 -5.72 -7.40
N ALA A 106 -5.37 -5.87 -6.47
CA ALA A 106 -4.68 -7.15 -6.29
C ALA A 106 -5.18 -7.89 -5.05
N PHE A 107 -5.75 -9.07 -5.27
CA PHE A 107 -6.11 -10.03 -4.23
C PHE A 107 -4.88 -10.73 -3.64
N PRO A 108 -5.00 -11.39 -2.46
CA PRO A 108 -3.88 -12.05 -1.78
C PRO A 108 -3.07 -12.99 -2.67
N GLU A 109 -3.72 -13.79 -3.52
CA GLU A 109 -3.00 -14.72 -4.41
C GLU A 109 -2.22 -14.00 -5.51
N GLY A 110 -2.74 -12.89 -6.05
CA GLY A 110 -2.00 -12.03 -6.97
C GLY A 110 -0.78 -11.41 -6.31
N MET A 111 -0.91 -10.95 -5.06
CA MET A 111 0.20 -10.42 -4.28
C MET A 111 1.24 -11.49 -3.93
N ARG A 112 0.83 -12.73 -3.62
CA ARG A 112 1.76 -13.87 -3.42
C ARG A 112 2.61 -14.09 -4.65
N ALA A 113 1.99 -14.22 -5.83
CA ALA A 113 2.70 -14.42 -7.09
C ALA A 113 3.68 -13.25 -7.40
N LEU A 114 3.28 -12.01 -7.10
CA LEU A 114 4.11 -10.84 -7.29
C LEU A 114 5.35 -10.84 -6.36
N TYR A 115 5.16 -11.22 -5.10
CA TYR A 115 6.26 -11.32 -4.11
C TYR A 115 7.23 -12.46 -4.46
N GLU A 116 6.70 -13.62 -4.83
CA GLU A 116 7.51 -14.76 -5.30
C GLU A 116 8.37 -14.38 -6.51
N HIS A 117 7.80 -13.62 -7.47
CA HIS A 117 8.55 -13.08 -8.62
C HIS A 117 9.75 -12.22 -8.18
N ALA A 118 9.63 -11.47 -7.08
CA ALA A 118 10.70 -10.66 -6.51
C ALA A 118 11.59 -11.42 -5.50
N ARG A 119 11.43 -12.74 -5.37
CA ARG A 119 12.15 -13.60 -4.40
C ARG A 119 11.95 -13.15 -2.95
N LEU A 120 10.74 -12.75 -2.64
CA LEU A 120 10.29 -12.47 -1.29
C LEU A 120 9.49 -13.68 -0.79
N ASP A 121 9.87 -14.25 0.34
CA ASP A 121 9.12 -15.31 1.01
C ASP A 121 7.91 -14.72 1.73
N VAL A 122 6.71 -15.06 1.26
CA VAL A 122 5.47 -14.49 1.79
C VAL A 122 5.13 -15.14 3.12
N ILE A 123 5.26 -14.38 4.19
CA ILE A 123 4.93 -14.81 5.55
C ILE A 123 3.50 -14.46 5.96
N PHE A 124 2.89 -13.49 5.29
CA PHE A 124 1.51 -13.08 5.50
C PHE A 124 0.94 -12.50 4.22
N SER A 125 -0.28 -12.89 3.85
CA SER A 125 -1.08 -12.20 2.82
C SER A 125 -2.54 -12.49 3.07
N HIS A 126 -3.29 -11.44 3.38
CA HIS A 126 -4.71 -11.51 3.70
C HIS A 126 -5.42 -10.24 3.24
N TRP A 127 -6.72 -10.31 3.02
CA TRP A 127 -7.53 -9.16 2.70
C TRP A 127 -8.55 -8.92 3.80
N GLU A 128 -8.69 -7.66 4.20
CA GLU A 128 -9.65 -7.25 5.22
C GLU A 128 -10.03 -5.78 5.06
N SER A 129 -11.09 -5.38 5.70
CA SER A 129 -11.47 -3.98 5.76
C SER A 129 -10.77 -3.32 6.94
N LEU A 130 -9.81 -2.45 6.66
CA LEU A 130 -9.11 -1.64 7.67
C LEU A 130 -9.99 -0.52 8.23
N GLU A 131 -11.09 -0.21 7.57
CA GLU A 131 -11.97 0.90 7.90
C GLU A 131 -13.25 0.48 8.64
N GLY A 132 -13.29 -0.72 9.17
CA GLY A 132 -14.43 -1.24 9.93
C GLY A 132 -15.70 -1.33 9.07
N SER A 133 -16.80 -0.71 9.50
CA SER A 133 -18.08 -0.69 8.77
C SER A 133 -18.21 0.46 7.77
N ALA A 134 -17.10 1.09 7.36
CA ALA A 134 -17.13 2.17 6.38
C ALA A 134 -17.56 1.63 5.00
N HIS A 135 -18.52 2.31 4.40
CA HIS A 135 -19.02 2.02 3.06
C HIS A 135 -18.65 3.19 2.16
N GLN A 136 -18.24 2.88 0.94
CA GLN A 136 -17.90 3.89 -0.05
C GLN A 136 -18.84 3.79 -1.24
N ARG A 137 -19.18 4.95 -1.78
CA ARG A 137 -19.99 5.07 -2.98
C ARG A 137 -19.14 5.61 -4.12
N HIS A 138 -19.10 4.89 -5.21
CA HIS A 138 -18.54 5.42 -6.45
C HIS A 138 -19.56 6.37 -7.11
N ILE A 139 -19.13 7.59 -7.39
CA ILE A 139 -19.87 8.54 -8.20
C ILE A 139 -19.03 8.79 -9.47
N PRO A 140 -19.53 8.45 -10.67
CA PRO A 140 -18.78 8.67 -11.91
C PRO A 140 -18.29 10.12 -12.03
N GLY A 141 -16.99 10.31 -12.35
CA GLY A 141 -16.36 11.61 -12.50
C GLY A 141 -16.03 12.35 -11.20
N ARG A 142 -16.13 11.69 -10.05
CA ARG A 142 -15.72 12.23 -8.74
C ARG A 142 -14.79 11.27 -8.03
N SER A 143 -13.97 11.81 -7.15
CA SER A 143 -13.19 11.02 -6.18
C SER A 143 -14.14 10.22 -5.28
N ALA A 144 -13.64 9.11 -4.74
CA ALA A 144 -14.37 8.36 -3.73
C ALA A 144 -14.71 9.27 -2.54
N GLU A 145 -15.98 9.34 -2.20
CA GLU A 145 -16.47 10.13 -1.07
C GLU A 145 -16.93 9.21 0.05
N TRP A 146 -16.56 9.54 1.27
CA TRP A 146 -17.07 8.86 2.46
C TRP A 146 -18.56 9.07 2.62
N GLN A 147 -19.27 8.01 2.94
CA GLN A 147 -20.70 8.07 3.12
C GLN A 147 -21.07 8.85 4.38
N THR A 148 -22.12 9.67 4.25
CA THR A 148 -22.71 10.34 5.41
C THR A 148 -23.29 9.32 6.42
N PRO A 149 -23.44 9.68 7.70
CA PRO A 149 -24.07 8.79 8.69
C PRO A 149 -25.45 8.27 8.28
N LYS A 150 -26.25 9.08 7.58
CA LYS A 150 -27.58 8.67 7.06
C LYS A 150 -27.45 7.60 5.98
N MET A 151 -26.50 7.72 5.08
CA MET A 151 -26.24 6.72 4.04
C MET A 151 -25.72 5.40 4.66
N ARG A 152 -24.81 5.49 5.62
CA ARG A 152 -24.31 4.31 6.35
C ARG A 152 -25.45 3.54 7.03
N PHE A 153 -26.40 4.25 7.68
CA PHE A 153 -27.57 3.64 8.26
C PHE A 153 -28.47 2.98 7.19
N ALA A 154 -28.78 3.68 6.09
CA ALA A 154 -29.57 3.12 5.00
C ALA A 154 -28.93 1.87 4.38
N TYR A 155 -27.63 1.87 4.14
CA TYR A 155 -26.91 0.68 3.63
C TYR A 155 -26.86 -0.46 4.63
N SER A 156 -26.74 -0.16 5.92
CA SER A 156 -26.82 -1.19 6.96
C SER A 156 -28.17 -1.90 6.95
N VAL A 157 -29.25 -1.12 6.79
CA VAL A 157 -30.62 -1.68 6.66
C VAL A 157 -30.75 -2.50 5.38
N LEU A 158 -30.26 -2.00 4.24
CA LEU A 158 -30.29 -2.75 2.97
C LEU A 158 -29.49 -4.06 3.08
N GLY A 159 -28.33 -4.05 3.76
CA GLY A 159 -27.52 -5.24 4.00
C GLY A 159 -28.25 -6.32 4.81
N LEU A 160 -29.10 -5.93 5.75
CA LEU A 160 -29.95 -6.88 6.49
C LEU A 160 -30.94 -7.63 5.58
N PHE A 161 -31.34 -7.02 4.47
CA PHE A 161 -32.21 -7.63 3.44
C PHE A 161 -31.43 -8.33 2.31
N GLY A 162 -30.10 -8.49 2.47
CA GLY A 162 -29.26 -9.21 1.51
C GLY A 162 -28.87 -8.41 0.25
N PHE A 163 -29.07 -7.10 0.25
CA PHE A 163 -28.57 -6.27 -0.85
C PHE A 163 -27.03 -6.16 -0.79
N PRO A 164 -26.32 -6.23 -1.94
CA PRO A 164 -24.88 -6.08 -1.97
C PRO A 164 -24.51 -4.66 -1.54
N ILE A 165 -23.52 -4.56 -0.66
CA ILE A 165 -23.00 -3.29 -0.16
C ILE A 165 -21.52 -3.21 -0.47
N GLU A 166 -21.09 -2.12 -1.10
CA GLU A 166 -19.68 -1.83 -1.30
C GLU A 166 -18.99 -1.56 0.05
N ARG A 167 -17.86 -2.19 0.25
CA ARG A 167 -16.96 -1.97 1.38
C ARG A 167 -15.54 -1.78 0.86
N ALA A 168 -14.79 -0.92 1.53
CA ALA A 168 -13.36 -0.83 1.29
C ALA A 168 -12.66 -2.07 1.88
N TYR A 169 -11.94 -2.78 1.05
CA TYR A 169 -11.06 -3.87 1.44
C TYR A 169 -9.68 -3.64 0.88
N ASP A 170 -8.68 -3.94 1.69
CA ASP A 170 -7.29 -3.92 1.31
C ASP A 170 -6.66 -5.30 1.43
N THR A 171 -5.73 -5.61 0.55
CA THR A 171 -4.81 -6.73 0.72
C THR A 171 -3.58 -6.24 1.45
N ILE A 172 -3.26 -6.87 2.58
CA ILE A 172 -2.02 -6.65 3.33
C ILE A 172 -1.12 -7.83 3.03
N THR A 173 0.09 -7.55 2.52
CA THR A 173 1.08 -8.58 2.25
C THR A 173 2.40 -8.26 2.91
N VAL A 174 2.98 -9.24 3.58
CA VAL A 174 4.30 -9.17 4.20
C VAL A 174 5.16 -10.28 3.64
N GLY A 175 6.29 -9.91 3.06
CA GLY A 175 7.28 -10.85 2.58
C GLY A 175 8.64 -10.58 3.19
N LYS A 176 9.38 -11.64 3.45
CA LYS A 176 10.76 -11.60 3.93
C LYS A 176 11.72 -11.79 2.77
N LYS A 177 12.71 -10.90 2.65
CA LYS A 177 13.74 -11.06 1.62
C LYS A 177 14.64 -12.24 1.95
N ILE A 178 14.71 -13.18 1.02
CA ILE A 178 15.55 -14.37 1.14
C ILE A 178 17.02 -13.96 1.05
N TYR A 179 17.87 -14.60 1.84
CA TYR A 179 19.32 -14.47 1.68
C TYR A 179 19.72 -15.11 0.34
N ASN A 180 20.41 -14.37 -0.50
CA ASN A 180 21.08 -15.01 -1.64
C ASN A 180 22.20 -15.92 -1.07
N LEU A 181 22.07 -17.20 -1.29
CA LEU A 181 23.14 -18.19 -1.06
C LEU A 181 24.25 -17.95 -2.07
#